data_e9717d589447988f13f8f5a6e6e5a1d5
#
_entry.id   e9717d589447988f13f8f5a6e6e5a1d5
#
_cell.length_a   1.000
_cell.length_b   1.000
_cell.length_c   1.000
_cell.angle_alpha   90.00
_cell.angle_beta   90.00
_cell.angle_gamma   90.00
#
_symmetry.space_group_name_H-M   'P 1'
#
loop_
_entity.id
_entity.type
_entity.pdbx_description
1 polymer ?
#
loop_
_entity_poly.entity_id
_entity_poly.type
_entity_poly.pdbx_seq_one_letter_code
_entity_poly.pdbx_strand_id
1 'polypeptide(L)'
;MVTPLNVPRDIRVTADEYGSPVFVWLGSRQRRVVRIRNVWRIDDEWWRQEIARRYFEMELSDGSVVTVFQDLISGSWSRQRY
;
A
#
# COMPACT_ATOMS: atom_id res chain seq x y z
N MET A 1 -1.48 -14.84 22.50
CA MET A 1 -0.97 -14.72 21.12
C MET A 1 -0.41 -13.33 20.92
N VAL A 2 0.81 -13.24 20.46
CA VAL A 2 1.44 -11.94 20.19
C VAL A 2 1.19 -11.60 18.73
N THR A 3 0.57 -10.44 18.49
CA THR A 3 0.38 -9.92 17.14
C THR A 3 1.62 -9.14 16.76
N PRO A 4 2.28 -9.45 15.63
CA PRO A 4 3.41 -8.66 15.16
C PRO A 4 3.02 -7.19 14.99
N LEU A 5 3.89 -6.28 15.40
CA LEU A 5 3.60 -4.84 15.40
C LEU A 5 3.46 -4.24 14.00
N ASN A 6 4.04 -4.89 13.00
CA ASN A 6 4.09 -4.36 11.64
C ASN A 6 3.36 -5.23 10.63
N VAL A 7 2.30 -5.91 11.07
CA VAL A 7 1.45 -6.69 10.17
C VAL A 7 0.74 -5.74 9.22
N PRO A 8 0.86 -5.93 7.90
CA PRO A 8 0.13 -5.12 6.94
C PRO A 8 -1.37 -5.29 7.11
N ARG A 9 -2.11 -4.20 6.95
CA ARG A 9 -3.57 -4.23 6.98
C ARG A 9 -4.13 -4.02 5.60
N ASP A 10 -5.14 -4.79 5.26
CA ASP A 10 -5.88 -4.58 4.03
C ASP A 10 -6.45 -3.17 4.00
N ILE A 11 -6.32 -2.52 2.85
CA ILE A 11 -6.79 -1.16 2.67
C ILE A 11 -7.46 -1.08 1.30
N ARG A 12 -8.45 -0.20 1.22
CA ARG A 12 -9.11 0.08 -0.05
C ARG A 12 -8.40 1.23 -0.74
N VAL A 13 -8.01 1.01 -1.98
CA VAL A 13 -7.31 1.98 -2.81
C VAL A 13 -7.99 2.05 -4.16
N THR A 14 -8.21 3.28 -4.63
CA THR A 14 -8.61 3.52 -6.01
C THR A 14 -7.37 3.95 -6.77
N ALA A 15 -7.04 3.23 -7.83
CA ALA A 15 -5.87 3.50 -8.67
C ALA A 15 -6.30 4.02 -10.03
N ASP A 16 -5.40 4.74 -10.70
CA ASP A 16 -5.60 5.19 -12.06
C ASP A 16 -5.29 4.07 -13.06
N GLU A 17 -5.35 4.39 -14.36
CA GLU A 17 -5.09 3.43 -15.44
C GLU A 17 -3.66 2.91 -15.45
N TYR A 18 -2.73 3.60 -14.80
CA TYR A 18 -1.33 3.20 -14.69
C TYR A 18 -1.04 2.41 -13.41
N GLY A 19 -2.04 2.20 -12.59
CA GLY A 19 -1.89 1.49 -11.33
C GLY A 19 -1.41 2.36 -10.17
N SER A 20 -1.36 3.68 -10.33
CA SER A 20 -0.95 4.60 -9.27
C SER A 20 -2.14 4.95 -8.38
N PRO A 21 -1.96 4.95 -7.04
CA PRO A 21 -3.05 5.30 -6.14
C PRO A 21 -3.52 6.75 -6.32
N VAL A 22 -4.83 6.94 -6.36
CA VAL A 22 -5.46 8.27 -6.45
C VAL A 22 -6.21 8.58 -5.16
N PHE A 23 -6.91 7.61 -4.61
CA PHE A 23 -7.62 7.70 -3.34
C PHE A 23 -7.30 6.50 -2.47
N VAL A 24 -7.22 6.71 -1.17
CA VAL A 24 -7.09 5.64 -0.19
C VAL A 24 -8.16 5.80 0.88
N TRP A 25 -8.59 4.69 1.45
CA TRP A 25 -9.57 4.68 2.53
C TRP A 25 -8.85 4.34 3.83
N LEU A 26 -8.81 5.30 4.75
CA LEU A 26 -8.26 5.12 6.10
C LEU A 26 -9.44 4.95 7.06
N GLY A 27 -9.70 3.70 7.45
CA GLY A 27 -10.93 3.37 8.17
C GLY A 27 -12.13 3.64 7.26
N SER A 28 -13.05 4.49 7.72
CA SER A 28 -14.24 4.88 6.94
C SER A 28 -14.05 6.16 6.12
N ARG A 29 -12.85 6.77 6.17
CA ARG A 29 -12.60 8.06 5.52
C ARG A 29 -11.77 7.90 4.28
N GLN A 30 -12.27 8.46 3.17
CA GLN A 30 -11.52 8.56 1.92
C GLN A 30 -10.58 9.75 1.96
N ARG A 31 -9.34 9.53 1.51
CA ARG A 31 -8.33 10.58 1.39
C ARG A 31 -7.77 10.59 -0.01
N ARG A 32 -7.65 11.78 -0.58
CA ARG A 32 -7.03 11.95 -1.89
C ARG A 32 -5.52 11.93 -1.75
N VAL A 33 -4.85 11.25 -2.68
CA VAL A 33 -3.40 11.25 -2.80
C VAL A 33 -3.00 12.53 -3.54
N VAL A 34 -2.28 13.42 -2.88
CA VAL A 34 -1.86 14.69 -3.49
C VAL A 34 -0.47 14.58 -4.10
N ARG A 35 0.35 13.65 -3.62
CA ARG A 35 1.70 13.44 -4.15
C ARG A 35 2.16 12.02 -3.85
N ILE A 36 2.79 11.39 -4.84
CA ILE A 36 3.54 10.15 -4.63
C ILE A 36 5.00 10.53 -4.47
N ARG A 37 5.56 10.25 -3.28
CA ARG A 37 6.92 10.66 -2.92
C ARG A 37 7.95 9.65 -3.37
N ASN A 38 7.63 8.37 -3.23
CA ASN A 38 8.50 7.27 -3.61
C ASN A 38 7.68 6.09 -4.12
N VAL A 39 8.24 5.38 -5.09
CA VAL A 39 7.70 4.12 -5.59
C VAL A 39 8.85 3.14 -5.66
N TRP A 40 8.65 1.94 -5.14
CA TRP A 40 9.66 0.88 -5.29
C TRP A 40 8.97 -0.47 -5.38
N ARG A 41 9.70 -1.43 -5.89
CA ARG A 41 9.21 -2.78 -6.08
C ARG A 41 10.09 -3.76 -5.30
N ILE A 42 9.46 -4.71 -4.65
CA ILE A 42 10.12 -5.83 -4.00
C ILE A 42 9.66 -7.10 -4.67
N ASP A 43 10.62 -7.85 -5.21
CA ASP A 43 10.39 -9.18 -5.75
C ASP A 43 11.27 -10.14 -4.95
N ASP A 44 10.65 -11.17 -4.39
CA ASP A 44 11.35 -12.13 -3.58
C ASP A 44 10.70 -13.51 -3.74
N GLU A 45 11.41 -14.54 -3.35
CA GLU A 45 10.88 -15.91 -3.31
C GLU A 45 11.22 -16.50 -1.96
N TRP A 46 10.19 -16.84 -1.21
CA TRP A 46 10.36 -17.42 0.11
C TRP A 46 9.65 -18.76 0.16
N TRP A 47 10.39 -19.83 0.40
CA TRP A 47 9.81 -21.17 0.56
C TRP A 47 8.83 -21.53 -0.57
N ARG A 48 9.16 -21.26 -1.82
CA ARG A 48 8.35 -21.50 -3.01
C ARG A 48 7.12 -20.58 -3.12
N GLN A 49 7.06 -19.53 -2.30
CA GLN A 49 6.08 -18.49 -2.48
C GLN A 49 6.72 -17.28 -3.13
N GLU A 50 6.16 -16.88 -4.25
CA GLU A 50 6.59 -15.67 -4.91
C GLU A 50 6.02 -14.47 -4.19
N ILE A 51 6.87 -13.48 -3.90
CA ILE A 51 6.48 -12.22 -3.35
C ILE A 51 6.79 -11.16 -4.39
N ALA A 52 5.74 -10.47 -4.87
CA ALA A 52 5.87 -9.38 -5.81
C ALA A 52 4.99 -8.25 -5.32
N ARG A 53 5.59 -7.15 -4.88
CA ARG A 53 4.87 -6.03 -4.28
C ARG A 53 5.40 -4.72 -4.83
N ARG A 54 4.49 -3.80 -5.11
CA ARG A 54 4.82 -2.43 -5.49
C ARG A 54 4.41 -1.51 -4.35
N TYR A 55 5.39 -0.78 -3.83
CA TYR A 55 5.20 0.12 -2.69
C TYR A 55 5.09 1.56 -3.16
N PHE A 56 4.21 2.31 -2.49
CA PHE A 56 4.01 3.73 -2.72
C PHE A 56 4.07 4.46 -1.38
N GLU A 57 4.99 5.41 -1.25
CA GLU A 57 4.99 6.37 -0.16
C GLU A 57 4.28 7.62 -0.64
N MET A 58 3.19 8.01 0.03
CA MET A 58 2.27 9.01 -0.49
C MET A 58 1.95 10.07 0.56
N GLU A 59 1.80 11.29 0.08
CA GLU A 59 1.24 12.38 0.87
C GLU A 59 -0.24 12.50 0.56
N LEU A 60 -1.07 12.57 1.59
CA LEU A 60 -2.52 12.64 1.47
C LEU A 60 -3.02 14.07 1.67
N SER A 61 -4.30 14.30 1.33
CA SER A 61 -4.91 15.62 1.38
C SER A 61 -5.00 16.22 2.78
N ASP A 62 -4.88 15.39 3.83
CA ASP A 62 -4.85 15.86 5.21
C ASP A 62 -3.43 16.16 5.72
N GLY A 63 -2.43 16.05 4.85
CA GLY A 63 -1.03 16.29 5.19
C GLY A 63 -0.29 15.07 5.72
N SER A 64 -0.97 13.94 5.96
CA SER A 64 -0.31 12.74 6.45
C SER A 64 0.46 12.05 5.33
N VAL A 65 1.49 11.30 5.71
CA VAL A 65 2.28 10.48 4.80
C VAL A 65 2.07 9.03 5.18
N VAL A 66 1.67 8.22 4.20
CA VAL A 66 1.41 6.80 4.40
C VAL A 66 2.15 5.99 3.36
N THR A 67 2.46 4.74 3.71
CA THR A 67 3.03 3.77 2.78
C THR A 67 2.01 2.66 2.58
N VAL A 68 1.67 2.42 1.32
CA VAL A 68 0.82 1.30 0.93
C VAL A 68 1.56 0.45 -0.08
N PHE A 69 1.13 -0.80 -0.23
CA PHE A 69 1.64 -1.62 -1.29
C PHE A 69 0.52 -2.42 -1.95
N GLN A 70 0.73 -2.71 -3.21
CA GLN A 70 -0.11 -3.63 -3.95
C GLN A 70 0.62 -4.96 -4.10
N ASP A 71 -0.04 -6.04 -3.71
CA ASP A 71 0.42 -7.39 -4.04
C ASP A 71 0.13 -7.61 -5.52
N LEU A 72 1.18 -7.78 -6.32
CA LEU A 72 1.05 -7.89 -7.76
C LEU A 72 0.54 -9.27 -8.22
N ILE A 73 0.50 -10.24 -7.31
CA ILE A 73 -0.01 -11.57 -7.59
C ILE A 73 -1.52 -11.60 -7.37
N SER A 74 -1.98 -11.10 -6.23
CA SER A 74 -3.41 -11.09 -5.88
C SER A 74 -4.15 -9.84 -6.32
N GLY A 75 -3.43 -8.73 -6.52
CA GLY A 75 -4.00 -7.42 -6.81
C GLY A 75 -4.49 -6.67 -5.58
N SER A 76 -4.40 -7.26 -4.40
CA SER A 76 -4.88 -6.62 -3.18
C SER A 76 -3.93 -5.52 -2.70
N TRP A 77 -4.50 -4.53 -2.02
CA TRP A 77 -3.75 -3.42 -1.43
C TRP A 77 -3.67 -3.55 0.07
N SER A 78 -2.55 -3.16 0.63
CA SER A 78 -2.32 -3.20 2.07
C SER A 78 -1.56 -1.95 2.51
N ARG A 79 -1.81 -1.53 3.75
CA ARG A 79 -1.07 -0.43 4.36
C ARG A 79 0.08 -1.01 5.18
N GLN A 80 1.28 -0.53 4.90
CA GLN A 80 2.46 -0.86 5.70
C GLN A 80 2.46 0.00 6.95
N ARG A 81 2.56 -0.63 8.11
CA ARG A 81 2.66 0.07 9.40
C ARG A 81 4.02 -0.22 10.01
N TYR A 82 4.63 0.82 10.47
CA TYR A 82 5.92 0.74 11.16
C TYR A 82 5.77 0.97 12.64
#